data_5a25f666cfa8a59545e7ad6a00235b01
#
_entry.id   5a25f666cfa8a59545e7ad6a00235b01
#
_cell.length_a   1.000
_cell.length_b   1.000
_cell.length_c   1.000
_cell.angle_alpha   90.00
_cell.angle_beta   90.00
_cell.angle_gamma   90.00
#
_symmetry.space_group_name_H-M   'P 1'
#
loop_
_entity.id
_entity.type
_entity.pdbx_description
1 polymer ?
#
loop_
_entity_poly.entity_id
_entity_poly.type
_entity_poly.pdbx_seq_one_letter_code
_entity_poly.pdbx_strand_id
1 'polypeptide(L)'
;MHRSDRPSLDRKIQRLSNWLSRQKGILVAWSGGVDSTFLAILAHQALGPRALAVTADSPLLDPSDLRMARRLARSWKLRHRIIRTDEMSHPVFVANSPDRCYHCKRELFEKLGAMARSEGLAVVADGTNADDRRDYRPGVRAARELGVVHPLQQFGFRKAEIREASRRLGLPTADKPAAACLASRLPYGTPLTAEALARVAQAEKAIHRLGFPLCRVRVHGDVARIELAPESLARAFSKRAALSRALHRAGFLYAALDLDGYRTGSLNAVLKKSTRDMRKG
;
A
#
# COMPACT_ATOMS: atom_id res chain seq x y z
N MET A 1 -26.47 3.50 -28.70
CA MET A 1 -25.91 3.92 -27.41
C MET A 1 -26.01 2.78 -26.42
N HIS A 2 -24.96 1.95 -26.31
CA HIS A 2 -24.92 0.85 -25.33
C HIS A 2 -24.58 1.45 -23.96
N ARG A 3 -25.56 1.56 -23.06
CA ARG A 3 -25.28 1.65 -21.62
C ARG A 3 -24.50 0.40 -21.25
N SER A 4 -23.25 0.59 -20.84
CA SER A 4 -22.35 -0.49 -20.47
C SER A 4 -23.01 -1.37 -19.40
N ASP A 5 -23.14 -2.64 -19.69
CA ASP A 5 -23.67 -3.74 -18.86
C ASP A 5 -22.73 -4.06 -17.68
N ARG A 6 -22.26 -3.02 -16.99
CA ARG A 6 -21.41 -3.17 -15.80
C ARG A 6 -22.28 -3.47 -14.62
N PRO A 7 -22.02 -4.58 -13.88
CA PRO A 7 -22.79 -4.89 -12.69
C PRO A 7 -22.72 -3.73 -11.69
N SER A 8 -23.86 -3.39 -11.07
CA SER A 8 -23.93 -2.38 -10.01
C SER A 8 -23.00 -2.74 -8.86
N LEU A 9 -22.59 -1.76 -8.06
CA LEU A 9 -21.73 -1.97 -6.91
C LEU A 9 -22.31 -3.03 -5.96
N ASP A 10 -23.61 -2.97 -5.69
CA ASP A 10 -24.29 -3.93 -4.81
C ASP A 10 -24.24 -5.36 -5.36
N ARG A 11 -24.41 -5.52 -6.68
CA ARG A 11 -24.27 -6.83 -7.34
C ARG A 11 -22.84 -7.37 -7.24
N LYS A 12 -21.82 -6.51 -7.33
CA LYS A 12 -20.43 -6.93 -7.12
C LYS A 12 -20.17 -7.36 -5.67
N ILE A 13 -20.68 -6.59 -4.69
CA ILE A 13 -20.58 -6.91 -3.27
C ILE A 13 -21.24 -8.27 -3.00
N GLN A 14 -22.46 -8.47 -3.49
CA GLN A 14 -23.19 -9.73 -3.31
C GLN A 14 -22.42 -10.91 -3.92
N ARG A 15 -21.90 -10.78 -5.14
CA ARG A 15 -21.10 -11.83 -5.78
C ARG A 15 -19.83 -12.17 -4.99
N LEU A 16 -19.12 -11.15 -4.49
CA LEU A 16 -17.94 -11.34 -3.65
C LEU A 16 -18.32 -12.02 -2.33
N SER A 17 -19.37 -11.57 -1.66
CA SER A 17 -19.86 -12.17 -0.41
C SER A 17 -20.27 -13.63 -0.59
N ASN A 18 -20.96 -13.96 -1.68
CA ASN A 18 -21.33 -15.33 -2.02
C ASN A 18 -20.10 -16.21 -2.31
N TRP A 19 -19.06 -15.64 -2.95
CA TRP A 19 -17.81 -16.38 -3.17
C TRP A 19 -17.07 -16.61 -1.84
N LEU A 20 -17.00 -15.58 -0.99
CA LEU A 20 -16.37 -15.69 0.33
C LEU A 20 -17.05 -16.75 1.19
N SER A 21 -18.39 -16.75 1.28
CA SER A 21 -19.14 -17.69 2.12
C SER A 21 -18.92 -19.16 1.77
N ARG A 22 -18.56 -19.46 0.52
CA ARG A 22 -18.25 -20.81 0.04
C ARG A 22 -16.83 -21.28 0.40
N GLN A 23 -15.97 -20.39 0.90
CA GLN A 23 -14.61 -20.78 1.28
C GLN A 23 -14.64 -21.53 2.63
N LYS A 24 -13.80 -22.56 2.76
CA LYS A 24 -13.61 -23.24 4.06
C LYS A 24 -12.98 -22.32 5.11
N GLY A 25 -12.19 -21.35 4.66
CA GLY A 25 -11.57 -20.31 5.47
C GLY A 25 -10.65 -19.45 4.60
N ILE A 26 -10.38 -18.22 5.03
CA ILE A 26 -9.55 -17.27 4.29
C ILE A 26 -8.59 -16.51 5.20
N LEU A 27 -7.35 -16.36 4.74
CA LEU A 27 -6.39 -15.43 5.31
C LEU A 27 -6.26 -14.22 4.38
N VAL A 28 -6.50 -13.03 4.90
CA VAL A 28 -6.38 -11.76 4.16
C VAL A 28 -5.09 -11.05 4.55
N ALA A 29 -4.21 -10.83 3.58
CA ALA A 29 -3.04 -9.95 3.75
C ALA A 29 -3.53 -8.50 3.93
N TRP A 30 -3.55 -8.04 5.18
CA TRP A 30 -4.17 -6.77 5.56
C TRP A 30 -3.14 -5.68 5.83
N SER A 31 -2.97 -4.78 4.87
CA SER A 31 -2.04 -3.65 4.98
C SER A 31 -2.61 -2.42 5.73
N GLY A 32 -3.87 -2.44 6.17
CA GLY A 32 -4.55 -1.25 6.70
C GLY A 32 -4.90 -0.19 5.65
N GLY A 33 -4.71 -0.48 4.36
CA GLY A 33 -5.22 0.33 3.25
C GLY A 33 -6.70 0.09 2.98
N VAL A 34 -7.34 0.96 2.19
CA VAL A 34 -8.80 0.88 1.94
C VAL A 34 -9.20 -0.46 1.33
N ASP A 35 -8.45 -0.96 0.33
CA ASP A 35 -8.80 -2.19 -0.39
C ASP A 35 -8.73 -3.42 0.50
N SER A 36 -7.59 -3.62 1.17
CA SER A 36 -7.38 -4.77 2.05
C SER A 36 -8.30 -4.73 3.28
N THR A 37 -8.65 -3.52 3.77
CA THR A 37 -9.63 -3.36 4.88
C THR A 37 -11.02 -3.75 4.41
N PHE A 38 -11.46 -3.26 3.25
CA PHE A 38 -12.76 -3.63 2.68
C PHE A 38 -12.87 -5.16 2.51
N LEU A 39 -11.84 -5.79 1.93
CA LEU A 39 -11.82 -7.25 1.77
C LEU A 39 -11.86 -7.98 3.11
N ALA A 40 -11.07 -7.55 4.11
CA ALA A 40 -11.03 -8.19 5.43
C ALA A 40 -12.38 -8.11 6.15
N ILE A 41 -13.08 -6.97 6.04
CA ILE A 41 -14.41 -6.79 6.63
C ILE A 41 -15.44 -7.70 5.95
N LEU A 42 -15.48 -7.73 4.61
CA LEU A 42 -16.42 -8.62 3.91
C LEU A 42 -16.12 -10.10 4.19
N ALA A 43 -14.84 -10.47 4.26
CA ALA A 43 -14.45 -11.83 4.63
C ALA A 43 -14.93 -12.20 6.05
N HIS A 44 -14.76 -11.29 7.00
CA HIS A 44 -15.25 -11.48 8.37
C HIS A 44 -16.78 -11.59 8.43
N GLN A 45 -17.51 -10.73 7.72
CA GLN A 45 -18.99 -10.80 7.65
C GLN A 45 -19.49 -12.13 7.07
N ALA A 46 -18.77 -12.66 6.06
CA ALA A 46 -19.16 -13.89 5.40
C ALA A 46 -18.77 -15.17 6.16
N LEU A 47 -17.66 -15.16 6.90
CA LEU A 47 -17.00 -16.35 7.45
C LEU A 47 -16.83 -16.34 8.98
N GLY A 48 -17.01 -15.18 9.62
CA GLY A 48 -16.78 -15.04 11.06
C GLY A 48 -15.35 -15.45 11.47
N PRO A 49 -15.19 -16.39 12.42
CA PRO A 49 -13.87 -16.83 12.91
C PRO A 49 -13.00 -17.52 11.86
N ARG A 50 -13.57 -17.97 10.74
CA ARG A 50 -12.85 -18.59 9.63
C ARG A 50 -12.18 -17.57 8.70
N ALA A 51 -12.35 -16.26 8.96
CA ALA A 51 -11.61 -15.19 8.30
C ALA A 51 -10.52 -14.67 9.24
N LEU A 52 -9.25 -14.74 8.81
CA LEU A 52 -8.09 -14.25 9.54
C LEU A 52 -7.47 -13.07 8.78
N ALA A 53 -7.43 -11.89 9.36
CA ALA A 53 -6.68 -10.74 8.84
C ALA A 53 -5.26 -10.78 9.40
N VAL A 54 -4.24 -10.64 8.55
CA VAL A 54 -2.84 -10.64 8.98
C VAL A 54 -2.14 -9.39 8.48
N THR A 55 -1.56 -8.64 9.42
CA THR A 55 -0.77 -7.43 9.13
C THR A 55 0.72 -7.72 9.35
N ALA A 56 1.55 -7.36 8.38
CA ALA A 56 2.99 -7.38 8.54
C ALA A 56 3.44 -6.17 9.37
N ASP A 57 4.27 -6.43 10.39
CA ASP A 57 5.04 -5.42 11.12
C ASP A 57 6.42 -5.33 10.45
N SER A 58 6.63 -4.28 9.70
CA SER A 58 7.79 -4.09 8.84
C SER A 58 8.31 -2.66 8.95
N PRO A 59 9.64 -2.42 8.93
CA PRO A 59 10.23 -1.08 8.85
C PRO A 59 9.78 -0.26 7.62
N LEU A 60 9.18 -0.92 6.64
CA LEU A 60 8.69 -0.31 5.40
C LEU A 60 7.33 0.36 5.53
N LEU A 61 6.62 0.12 6.64
CA LEU A 61 5.29 0.65 6.91
C LEU A 61 5.35 1.82 7.89
N ASP A 62 4.41 2.76 7.73
CA ASP A 62 4.22 3.77 8.75
C ASP A 62 3.68 3.10 10.04
N PRO A 63 4.31 3.31 11.21
CA PRO A 63 3.83 2.75 12.48
C PRO A 63 2.39 3.15 12.82
N SER A 64 1.87 4.24 12.25
CA SER A 64 0.46 4.64 12.41
C SER A 64 -0.50 3.66 11.74
N ASP A 65 -0.08 3.01 10.66
CA ASP A 65 -0.90 2.02 9.94
C ASP A 65 -1.12 0.78 10.78
N LEU A 66 -0.08 0.28 11.46
CA LEU A 66 -0.20 -0.85 12.39
C LEU A 66 -1.10 -0.51 13.58
N ARG A 67 -0.97 0.70 14.15
CA ARG A 67 -1.88 1.16 15.23
C ARG A 67 -3.32 1.25 14.76
N MET A 68 -3.56 1.73 13.55
CA MET A 68 -4.89 1.78 12.95
C MET A 68 -5.45 0.37 12.74
N ALA A 69 -4.67 -0.55 12.18
CA ALA A 69 -5.08 -1.93 12.00
C ALA A 69 -5.50 -2.58 13.33
N ARG A 70 -4.71 -2.43 14.39
CA ARG A 70 -5.06 -2.93 15.73
C ARG A 70 -6.38 -2.34 16.25
N ARG A 71 -6.62 -1.03 16.06
CA ARG A 71 -7.89 -0.40 16.49
C ARG A 71 -9.07 -0.92 15.69
N LEU A 72 -8.95 -1.00 14.37
CA LEU A 72 -9.99 -1.54 13.50
C LEU A 72 -10.30 -3.01 13.82
N ALA A 73 -9.27 -3.83 14.03
CA ALA A 73 -9.46 -5.23 14.41
C ALA A 73 -10.29 -5.36 15.69
N ARG A 74 -10.05 -4.52 16.71
CA ARG A 74 -10.81 -4.51 17.95
C ARG A 74 -12.25 -4.03 17.74
N SER A 75 -12.45 -2.89 17.04
CA SER A 75 -13.78 -2.30 16.83
C SER A 75 -14.71 -3.20 16.01
N TRP A 76 -14.17 -3.92 15.04
CA TRP A 76 -14.92 -4.85 14.18
C TRP A 76 -14.83 -6.31 14.64
N LYS A 77 -14.18 -6.57 15.80
CA LYS A 77 -13.99 -7.93 16.36
C LYS A 77 -13.37 -8.90 15.34
N LEU A 78 -12.45 -8.40 14.51
CA LEU A 78 -11.76 -9.23 13.53
C LEU A 78 -10.79 -10.18 14.21
N ARG A 79 -10.75 -11.42 13.77
CA ARG A 79 -9.63 -12.31 14.07
C ARG A 79 -8.39 -11.77 13.37
N HIS A 80 -7.45 -11.23 14.15
CA HIS A 80 -6.30 -10.51 13.61
C HIS A 80 -4.99 -10.99 14.23
N ARG A 81 -3.99 -11.19 13.37
CA ARG A 81 -2.61 -11.46 13.78
C ARG A 81 -1.63 -10.45 13.16
N ILE A 82 -0.52 -10.25 13.84
CA ILE A 82 0.60 -9.47 13.36
C ILE A 82 1.77 -10.41 13.23
N ILE A 83 2.45 -10.35 12.07
CA ILE A 83 3.68 -11.09 11.81
C ILE A 83 4.82 -10.12 11.57
N ARG A 84 6.03 -10.50 11.94
CA ARG A 84 7.24 -9.77 11.56
C ARG A 84 7.74 -10.28 10.22
N THR A 85 8.13 -9.33 9.38
CA THR A 85 8.83 -9.57 8.12
C THR A 85 10.25 -9.01 8.24
N ASP A 86 11.19 -9.61 7.52
CA ASP A 86 12.62 -9.34 7.66
C ASP A 86 13.26 -8.97 6.31
N GLU A 87 12.53 -8.18 5.53
CA GLU A 87 12.97 -7.75 4.20
C GLU A 87 14.35 -7.06 4.24
N MET A 88 14.65 -6.37 5.36
CA MET A 88 15.89 -5.64 5.53
C MET A 88 17.11 -6.54 5.76
N SER A 89 16.92 -7.83 6.05
CA SER A 89 18.02 -8.82 6.11
C SER A 89 18.39 -9.37 4.72
N HIS A 90 17.55 -9.14 3.69
CA HIS A 90 17.78 -9.68 2.36
C HIS A 90 18.60 -8.71 1.49
N PRO A 91 19.84 -9.06 1.09
CA PRO A 91 20.71 -8.18 0.31
C PRO A 91 20.06 -7.67 -0.98
N VAL A 92 19.30 -8.54 -1.68
CA VAL A 92 18.61 -8.19 -2.92
C VAL A 92 17.53 -7.12 -2.70
N PHE A 93 16.84 -7.16 -1.57
CA PHE A 93 15.88 -6.13 -1.21
C PHE A 93 16.58 -4.82 -0.82
N VAL A 94 17.62 -4.91 0.01
CA VAL A 94 18.42 -3.75 0.49
C VAL A 94 19.07 -3.02 -0.67
N ALA A 95 19.53 -3.71 -1.72
CA ALA A 95 20.07 -3.11 -2.93
C ALA A 95 19.07 -2.22 -3.68
N ASN A 96 17.77 -2.26 -3.30
CA ASN A 96 16.72 -1.41 -3.85
C ASN A 96 16.56 -1.53 -5.37
N SER A 97 16.65 -2.75 -5.88
CA SER A 97 16.44 -3.05 -7.30
C SER A 97 14.99 -2.76 -7.74
N PRO A 98 14.71 -2.61 -9.04
CA PRO A 98 13.35 -2.52 -9.55
C PRO A 98 12.45 -3.71 -9.13
N ASP A 99 13.04 -4.88 -8.91
CA ASP A 99 12.34 -6.11 -8.50
C ASP A 99 12.19 -6.26 -6.98
N ARG A 100 12.63 -5.28 -6.16
CA ARG A 100 12.53 -5.38 -4.69
C ARG A 100 11.13 -5.75 -4.20
N CYS A 101 10.08 -5.26 -4.90
CA CYS A 101 8.69 -5.57 -4.54
C CYS A 101 8.33 -7.05 -4.74
N TYR A 102 8.97 -7.74 -5.68
CA TYR A 102 8.82 -9.17 -5.86
C TYR A 102 9.37 -9.93 -4.64
N HIS A 103 10.59 -9.62 -4.23
CA HIS A 103 11.24 -10.29 -3.09
C HIS A 103 10.50 -10.05 -1.77
N CYS A 104 10.10 -8.80 -1.49
CA CYS A 104 9.29 -8.45 -0.32
C CYS A 104 7.95 -9.21 -0.30
N LYS A 105 7.23 -9.25 -1.43
CA LYS A 105 5.94 -9.93 -1.51
C LYS A 105 6.08 -11.45 -1.45
N ARG A 106 7.15 -12.01 -2.00
CA ARG A 106 7.43 -13.43 -1.93
C ARG A 106 7.61 -13.87 -0.48
N GLU A 107 8.50 -13.22 0.28
CA GLU A 107 8.69 -13.50 1.71
C GLU A 107 7.37 -13.42 2.49
N LEU A 108 6.63 -12.31 2.31
CA LEU A 108 5.35 -12.11 2.96
C LEU A 108 4.39 -13.26 2.66
N PHE A 109 4.18 -13.60 1.40
CA PHE A 109 3.20 -14.60 1.01
C PHE A 109 3.63 -16.02 1.36
N GLU A 110 4.92 -16.34 1.41
CA GLU A 110 5.44 -17.61 1.95
C GLU A 110 5.07 -17.77 3.43
N LYS A 111 5.29 -16.72 4.25
CA LYS A 111 4.88 -16.68 5.67
C LYS A 111 3.36 -16.80 5.84
N LEU A 112 2.59 -16.08 5.03
CA LEU A 112 1.12 -16.14 5.08
C LEU A 112 0.58 -17.49 4.64
N GLY A 113 1.17 -18.10 3.62
CA GLY A 113 0.82 -19.46 3.17
C GLY A 113 1.09 -20.53 4.22
N ALA A 114 2.24 -20.46 4.90
CA ALA A 114 2.56 -21.34 6.02
C ALA A 114 1.55 -21.18 7.16
N MET A 115 1.22 -19.92 7.52
CA MET A 115 0.22 -19.62 8.55
C MET A 115 -1.18 -20.10 8.13
N ALA A 116 -1.60 -19.92 6.88
CA ALA A 116 -2.90 -20.39 6.41
C ALA A 116 -3.03 -21.90 6.55
N ARG A 117 -1.98 -22.66 6.19
CA ARG A 117 -1.95 -24.12 6.36
C ARG A 117 -2.05 -24.53 7.84
N SER A 118 -1.28 -23.90 8.73
CA SER A 118 -1.32 -24.20 10.17
C SER A 118 -2.65 -23.86 10.84
N GLU A 119 -3.39 -22.90 10.29
CA GLU A 119 -4.71 -22.47 10.77
C GLU A 119 -5.87 -23.18 10.07
N GLY A 120 -5.61 -24.12 9.16
CA GLY A 120 -6.63 -24.82 8.39
C GLY A 120 -7.42 -23.93 7.41
N LEU A 121 -6.83 -22.79 6.98
CA LEU A 121 -7.45 -21.86 6.05
C LEU A 121 -7.11 -22.23 4.62
N ALA A 122 -8.12 -22.32 3.75
CA ALA A 122 -7.95 -22.82 2.38
C ALA A 122 -7.37 -21.77 1.41
N VAL A 123 -7.51 -20.48 1.71
CA VAL A 123 -7.22 -19.40 0.77
C VAL A 123 -6.39 -18.32 1.42
N VAL A 124 -5.35 -17.85 0.71
CA VAL A 124 -4.65 -16.59 1.01
C VAL A 124 -5.06 -15.57 -0.03
N ALA A 125 -5.51 -14.39 0.42
CA ALA A 125 -5.99 -13.31 -0.45
C ALA A 125 -5.32 -11.98 -0.13
N ASP A 126 -5.23 -11.08 -1.11
CA ASP A 126 -4.82 -9.69 -0.91
C ASP A 126 -5.83 -8.68 -1.48
N GLY A 127 -5.61 -7.40 -1.19
CA GLY A 127 -6.45 -6.30 -1.61
C GLY A 127 -6.21 -5.77 -3.02
N THR A 128 -5.55 -6.49 -3.91
CA THR A 128 -5.33 -6.08 -5.30
C THR A 128 -6.67 -5.89 -6.02
N ASN A 129 -6.88 -4.73 -6.64
CA ASN A 129 -8.14 -4.33 -7.28
C ASN A 129 -8.03 -4.26 -8.81
N ALA A 130 -9.12 -3.93 -9.52
CA ALA A 130 -9.18 -3.94 -10.98
C ALA A 130 -8.30 -2.85 -11.64
N ASP A 131 -8.06 -1.73 -10.98
CA ASP A 131 -7.25 -0.63 -11.52
C ASP A 131 -5.75 -0.98 -11.50
N ASP A 132 -5.34 -1.92 -10.64
CA ASP A 132 -3.94 -2.38 -10.48
C ASP A 132 -3.40 -3.17 -11.70
N ARG A 133 -4.27 -3.61 -12.61
CA ARG A 133 -3.88 -4.38 -13.82
C ARG A 133 -2.98 -3.61 -14.79
N ARG A 134 -3.00 -2.28 -14.74
CA ARG A 134 -2.29 -1.41 -15.71
C ARG A 134 -0.92 -0.95 -15.20
N ASP A 135 -0.52 -1.32 -14.00
CA ASP A 135 0.71 -0.85 -13.37
C ASP A 135 1.80 -1.96 -13.38
N TYR A 136 3.06 -1.54 -13.51
CA TYR A 136 4.21 -2.44 -13.32
C TYR A 136 4.32 -2.82 -11.84
N ARG A 137 3.92 -4.04 -11.51
CA ARG A 137 3.91 -4.54 -10.13
C ARG A 137 4.58 -5.90 -10.01
N PRO A 138 5.90 -5.95 -9.84
CA PRO A 138 6.64 -7.19 -9.64
C PRO A 138 6.07 -8.07 -8.53
N GLY A 139 5.50 -7.48 -7.48
CA GLY A 139 4.85 -8.19 -6.39
C GLY A 139 3.62 -9.02 -6.78
N VAL A 140 2.93 -8.70 -7.88
CA VAL A 140 1.81 -9.51 -8.40
C VAL A 140 2.32 -10.84 -8.96
N ARG A 141 3.54 -10.87 -9.52
CA ARG A 141 4.19 -12.11 -9.97
C ARG A 141 4.41 -13.05 -8.78
N ALA A 142 4.97 -12.55 -7.67
CA ALA A 142 5.16 -13.34 -6.47
C ALA A 142 3.83 -13.89 -5.90
N ALA A 143 2.78 -13.06 -5.89
CA ALA A 143 1.45 -13.48 -5.45
C ALA A 143 0.91 -14.65 -6.30
N ARG A 144 1.04 -14.57 -7.63
CA ARG A 144 0.59 -15.61 -8.56
C ARG A 144 1.36 -16.92 -8.37
N GLU A 145 2.68 -16.84 -8.25
CA GLU A 145 3.55 -18.02 -8.04
C GLU A 145 3.21 -18.77 -6.75
N LEU A 146 2.75 -18.04 -5.73
CA LEU A 146 2.40 -18.59 -4.41
C LEU A 146 0.90 -18.84 -4.22
N GLY A 147 0.11 -18.78 -5.29
CA GLY A 147 -1.32 -19.11 -5.26
C GLY A 147 -2.19 -18.10 -4.48
N VAL A 148 -1.72 -16.87 -4.28
CA VAL A 148 -2.51 -15.82 -3.63
C VAL A 148 -3.59 -15.34 -4.58
N VAL A 149 -4.83 -15.28 -4.10
CA VAL A 149 -5.97 -14.82 -4.90
C VAL A 149 -6.22 -13.34 -4.72
N HIS A 150 -6.80 -12.71 -5.74
CA HIS A 150 -7.12 -11.29 -5.80
C HIS A 150 -8.63 -11.06 -5.96
N PRO A 151 -9.46 -11.27 -4.91
CA PRO A 151 -10.92 -11.28 -5.06
C PRO A 151 -11.47 -9.95 -5.57
N LEU A 152 -10.95 -8.80 -5.11
CA LEU A 152 -11.43 -7.50 -5.58
C LEU A 152 -11.16 -7.31 -7.09
N GLN A 153 -10.01 -7.77 -7.58
CA GLN A 153 -9.70 -7.75 -9.00
C GLN A 153 -10.56 -8.74 -9.79
N GLN A 154 -10.77 -9.95 -9.26
CA GLN A 154 -11.58 -11.00 -9.88
C GLN A 154 -13.03 -10.56 -10.08
N PHE A 155 -13.62 -9.89 -9.08
CA PHE A 155 -15.00 -9.38 -9.16
C PHE A 155 -15.06 -7.96 -9.77
N GLY A 156 -13.97 -7.44 -10.29
CA GLY A 156 -13.91 -6.20 -11.06
C GLY A 156 -14.13 -4.93 -10.24
N PHE A 157 -13.80 -4.94 -8.94
CA PHE A 157 -13.88 -3.73 -8.11
C PHE A 157 -12.81 -2.73 -8.50
N ARG A 158 -13.23 -1.50 -8.79
CA ARG A 158 -12.36 -0.35 -8.99
C ARG A 158 -12.16 0.42 -7.68
N LYS A 159 -11.10 1.19 -7.61
CA LYS A 159 -10.77 1.99 -6.41
C LYS A 159 -11.90 2.90 -5.95
N ALA A 160 -12.57 3.56 -6.88
CA ALA A 160 -13.71 4.44 -6.58
C ALA A 160 -14.87 3.65 -5.94
N GLU A 161 -15.18 2.47 -6.46
CA GLU A 161 -16.24 1.59 -5.94
C GLU A 161 -15.90 1.06 -4.55
N ILE A 162 -14.63 0.68 -4.32
CA ILE A 162 -14.17 0.23 -2.99
C ILE A 162 -14.29 1.37 -1.97
N ARG A 163 -13.91 2.59 -2.32
CA ARG A 163 -14.08 3.77 -1.45
C ARG A 163 -15.55 4.03 -1.13
N GLU A 164 -16.41 3.99 -2.13
CA GLU A 164 -17.85 4.17 -1.97
C GLU A 164 -18.44 3.11 -1.02
N ALA A 165 -18.16 1.83 -1.26
CA ALA A 165 -18.60 0.73 -0.40
C ALA A 165 -18.04 0.86 1.03
N SER A 166 -16.77 1.28 1.16
CA SER A 166 -16.13 1.53 2.45
C SER A 166 -16.79 2.65 3.24
N ARG A 167 -17.24 3.75 2.57
CA ARG A 167 -18.00 4.83 3.22
C ARG A 167 -19.37 4.34 3.69
N ARG A 168 -20.08 3.56 2.87
CA ARG A 168 -21.36 2.96 3.26
C ARG A 168 -21.24 2.06 4.49
N LEU A 169 -20.10 1.37 4.64
CA LEU A 169 -19.80 0.55 5.82
C LEU A 169 -19.25 1.37 7.01
N GLY A 170 -19.07 2.68 6.89
CA GLY A 170 -18.48 3.52 7.94
C GLY A 170 -17.00 3.23 8.22
N LEU A 171 -16.25 2.70 7.24
CA LEU A 171 -14.84 2.37 7.43
C LEU A 171 -13.99 3.64 7.42
N PRO A 172 -13.17 3.89 8.44
CA PRO A 172 -12.32 5.10 8.52
C PRO A 172 -11.20 5.11 7.48
N THR A 173 -11.00 4.00 6.78
CA THR A 173 -10.03 3.88 5.69
C THR A 173 -10.58 4.33 4.33
N ALA A 174 -11.88 4.66 4.22
CA ALA A 174 -12.54 4.98 2.96
C ALA A 174 -11.82 6.08 2.18
N ASP A 175 -11.41 7.14 2.87
CA ASP A 175 -10.75 8.31 2.28
C ASP A 175 -9.23 8.33 2.51
N LYS A 176 -8.67 7.25 3.09
CA LYS A 176 -7.24 7.13 3.30
C LYS A 176 -6.48 7.22 1.98
N PRO A 177 -5.45 8.09 1.87
CA PRO A 177 -4.56 8.10 0.71
C PRO A 177 -3.90 6.75 0.47
N ALA A 178 -3.52 6.47 -0.79
CA ALA A 178 -2.76 5.26 -1.10
C ALA A 178 -1.45 5.26 -0.32
N ALA A 179 -1.28 4.28 0.56
CA ALA A 179 -0.04 4.07 1.29
C ALA A 179 0.91 3.24 0.42
N ALA A 180 1.95 3.88 -0.09
CA ALA A 180 3.06 3.17 -0.72
C ALA A 180 4.15 2.92 0.31
N CYS A 181 4.85 1.78 0.20
CA CYS A 181 5.99 1.40 1.02
C CYS A 181 7.04 2.53 1.08
N LEU A 182 7.63 2.78 2.25
CA LEU A 182 8.64 3.84 2.46
C LEU A 182 9.86 3.69 1.54
N ALA A 183 10.24 2.46 1.18
CA ALA A 183 11.31 2.22 0.22
C ALA A 183 11.08 2.90 -1.15
N SER A 184 9.83 3.19 -1.51
CA SER A 184 9.52 3.90 -2.75
C SER A 184 9.95 5.38 -2.74
N ARG A 185 10.42 5.92 -1.61
CA ARG A 185 10.92 7.29 -1.50
C ARG A 185 12.39 7.42 -1.90
N LEU A 186 13.10 6.29 -1.94
CA LEU A 186 14.49 6.24 -2.38
C LEU A 186 14.56 5.85 -3.86
N PRO A 187 15.41 6.49 -4.66
CA PRO A 187 15.67 6.09 -6.06
C PRO A 187 16.13 4.63 -6.15
N TYR A 188 15.76 3.95 -7.24
CA TYR A 188 16.30 2.61 -7.49
C TYR A 188 17.81 2.60 -7.49
N GLY A 189 18.41 1.55 -6.94
CA GLY A 189 19.86 1.41 -6.79
C GLY A 189 20.46 2.15 -5.59
N THR A 190 19.69 3.01 -4.91
CA THR A 190 20.12 3.58 -3.62
C THR A 190 19.84 2.56 -2.53
N PRO A 191 20.84 2.07 -1.79
CA PRO A 191 20.65 1.09 -0.73
C PRO A 191 19.62 1.55 0.31
N LEU A 192 18.75 0.65 0.73
CA LEU A 192 17.78 0.90 1.79
C LEU A 192 18.47 0.70 3.14
N THR A 193 18.43 1.71 3.99
CA THR A 193 18.90 1.60 5.38
C THR A 193 17.78 1.96 6.34
N ALA A 194 17.83 1.43 7.57
CA ALA A 194 16.86 1.73 8.59
C ALA A 194 16.81 3.24 8.89
N GLU A 195 17.98 3.91 8.87
CA GLU A 195 18.09 5.35 9.09
C GLU A 195 17.39 6.14 7.97
N ALA A 196 17.63 5.78 6.70
CA ALA A 196 17.00 6.47 5.56
C ALA A 196 15.47 6.32 5.60
N LEU A 197 14.96 5.13 5.92
CA LEU A 197 13.54 4.87 6.06
C LEU A 197 12.94 5.64 7.26
N ALA A 198 13.63 5.69 8.39
CA ALA A 198 13.21 6.45 9.57
C ALA A 198 13.17 7.96 9.30
N ARG A 199 14.18 8.51 8.62
CA ARG A 199 14.22 9.92 8.18
C ARG A 199 12.99 10.26 7.33
N VAL A 200 12.67 9.44 6.35
CA VAL A 200 11.49 9.62 5.50
C VAL A 200 10.21 9.58 6.32
N ALA A 201 10.04 8.56 7.16
CA ALA A 201 8.84 8.41 8.00
C ALA A 201 8.63 9.61 8.92
N GLN A 202 9.72 10.11 9.55
CA GLN A 202 9.69 11.28 10.41
C GLN A 202 9.31 12.54 9.65
N ALA A 203 9.89 12.74 8.45
CA ALA A 203 9.60 13.88 7.59
C ALA A 203 8.14 13.89 7.13
N GLU A 204 7.63 12.78 6.55
CA GLU A 204 6.23 12.67 6.11
C GLU A 204 5.26 12.88 7.27
N LYS A 205 5.52 12.31 8.45
CA LYS A 205 4.72 12.51 9.66
C LYS A 205 4.66 13.98 10.09
N ALA A 206 5.78 14.71 10.02
CA ALA A 206 5.83 16.13 10.35
C ALA A 206 5.03 16.96 9.34
N ILE A 207 5.14 16.65 8.05
CA ILE A 207 4.40 17.31 6.98
C ILE A 207 2.89 17.04 7.10
N HIS A 208 2.49 15.82 7.44
CA HIS A 208 1.08 15.48 7.73
C HIS A 208 0.51 16.35 8.86
N ARG A 209 1.28 16.56 9.96
CA ARG A 209 0.87 17.44 11.08
C ARG A 209 0.72 18.90 10.68
N LEU A 210 1.42 19.34 9.64
CA LEU A 210 1.28 20.69 9.07
C LEU A 210 0.03 20.82 8.18
N GLY A 211 -0.76 19.76 8.04
CA GLY A 211 -2.03 19.72 7.32
C GLY A 211 -1.92 19.30 5.85
N PHE A 212 -0.87 18.60 5.45
CA PHE A 212 -0.70 18.06 4.10
C PHE A 212 -0.90 16.52 4.11
N PRO A 213 -2.15 16.04 3.98
CA PRO A 213 -2.46 14.60 4.14
C PRO A 213 -1.90 13.75 2.99
N LEU A 214 -1.73 14.31 1.80
CA LEU A 214 -1.05 13.67 0.68
C LEU A 214 0.32 14.30 0.51
N CYS A 215 1.35 13.59 0.96
CA CYS A 215 2.73 13.99 0.73
C CYS A 215 3.62 12.78 0.46
N ARG A 216 4.72 13.01 -0.23
CA ARG A 216 5.84 12.09 -0.37
C ARG A 216 7.13 12.86 -0.24
N VAL A 217 8.03 12.34 0.58
CA VAL A 217 9.39 12.89 0.73
C VAL A 217 10.36 12.00 -0.02
N ARG A 218 10.79 12.42 -1.22
CA ARG A 218 11.79 11.71 -2.01
C ARG A 218 13.18 12.07 -1.56
N VAL A 219 14.03 11.07 -1.39
CA VAL A 219 15.41 11.22 -0.92
C VAL A 219 16.35 11.29 -2.11
N HIS A 220 17.13 12.35 -2.20
CA HIS A 220 18.20 12.51 -3.18
C HIS A 220 19.47 12.91 -2.42
N GLY A 221 20.14 11.92 -1.80
CA GLY A 221 21.24 12.19 -0.87
C GLY A 221 20.76 13.01 0.33
N ASP A 222 21.30 14.22 0.47
CA ASP A 222 20.93 15.15 1.55
C ASP A 222 19.73 16.04 1.23
N VAL A 223 19.15 15.91 0.04
CA VAL A 223 17.99 16.68 -0.41
C VAL A 223 16.72 15.91 -0.14
N ALA A 224 15.78 16.52 0.59
CA ALA A 224 14.40 16.08 0.65
C ALA A 224 13.56 16.81 -0.40
N ARG A 225 13.09 16.12 -1.43
CA ARG A 225 12.14 16.67 -2.41
C ARG A 225 10.71 16.28 -1.99
N ILE A 226 9.91 17.30 -1.65
CA ILE A 226 8.52 17.12 -1.21
C ILE A 226 7.60 17.08 -2.43
N GLU A 227 6.84 16.03 -2.60
CA GLU A 227 5.70 15.95 -3.53
C GLU A 227 4.41 16.10 -2.73
N LEU A 228 3.63 17.12 -3.01
CA LEU A 228 2.32 17.40 -2.39
C LEU A 228 1.21 17.34 -3.44
N ALA A 229 -0.05 17.25 -3.00
CA ALA A 229 -1.18 17.41 -3.90
C ALA A 229 -1.05 18.75 -4.67
N PRO A 230 -1.24 18.78 -6.00
CA PRO A 230 -1.04 20.00 -6.81
C PRO A 230 -1.79 21.21 -6.26
N GLU A 231 -3.01 21.02 -5.81
CA GLU A 231 -3.85 22.07 -5.19
C GLU A 231 -3.30 22.60 -3.85
N SER A 232 -2.33 21.90 -3.28
CA SER A 232 -1.70 22.28 -2.01
C SER A 232 -0.41 23.10 -2.19
N LEU A 233 0.10 23.29 -3.41
CA LEU A 233 1.41 23.90 -3.67
C LEU A 233 1.46 25.37 -3.21
N ALA A 234 0.45 26.19 -3.50
CA ALA A 234 0.40 27.57 -3.05
C ALA A 234 0.43 27.68 -1.50
N ARG A 235 -0.35 26.81 -0.83
CA ARG A 235 -0.34 26.73 0.64
C ARG A 235 1.00 26.22 1.18
N ALA A 236 1.67 25.31 0.48
CA ALA A 236 2.99 24.83 0.86
C ALA A 236 4.01 25.96 0.83
N PHE A 237 3.97 26.81 -0.19
CA PHE A 237 4.86 27.96 -0.30
C PHE A 237 4.63 28.96 0.85
N SER A 238 3.39 29.24 1.23
CA SER A 238 3.09 30.09 2.39
C SER A 238 3.58 29.48 3.71
N LYS A 239 3.65 28.14 3.81
CA LYS A 239 4.18 27.42 4.98
C LYS A 239 5.65 26.97 4.83
N ARG A 240 6.39 27.50 3.84
CA ARG A 240 7.74 27.05 3.50
C ARG A 240 8.71 26.97 4.70
N ALA A 241 8.67 27.96 5.59
CA ALA A 241 9.56 27.97 6.76
C ALA A 241 9.25 26.80 7.73
N ALA A 242 7.97 26.44 7.89
CA ALA A 242 7.59 25.32 8.76
C ALA A 242 7.95 23.97 8.11
N LEU A 243 7.77 23.83 6.80
CA LEU A 243 8.15 22.66 6.02
C LEU A 243 9.67 22.46 6.05
N SER A 244 10.44 23.52 5.81
CA SER A 244 11.92 23.49 5.88
C SER A 244 12.40 23.02 7.25
N ARG A 245 11.91 23.63 8.33
CA ARG A 245 12.25 23.21 9.70
C ARG A 245 11.89 21.76 9.99
N ALA A 246 10.77 21.28 9.46
CA ALA A 246 10.35 19.88 9.64
C ALA A 246 11.33 18.91 8.97
N LEU A 247 11.82 19.22 7.77
CA LEU A 247 12.77 18.41 7.04
C LEU A 247 14.18 18.45 7.66
N HIS A 248 14.65 19.62 8.09
CA HIS A 248 15.93 19.72 8.81
C HIS A 248 15.94 18.92 10.11
N ARG A 249 14.82 18.96 10.89
CA ARG A 249 14.68 18.11 12.09
C ARG A 249 14.67 16.61 11.78
N ALA A 250 14.23 16.23 10.59
CA ALA A 250 14.31 14.84 10.11
C ALA A 250 15.70 14.46 9.57
N GLY A 251 16.70 15.40 9.62
CA GLY A 251 18.07 15.15 9.27
C GLY A 251 18.43 15.43 7.80
N PHE A 252 17.57 16.14 7.04
CA PHE A 252 17.91 16.58 5.67
C PHE A 252 18.63 17.94 5.71
N LEU A 253 19.68 18.10 4.88
CA LEU A 253 20.39 19.39 4.74
C LEU A 253 19.63 20.36 3.85
N TYR A 254 18.96 19.86 2.83
CA TYR A 254 18.25 20.68 1.85
C TYR A 254 16.79 20.25 1.73
N ALA A 255 15.92 21.24 1.53
CA ALA A 255 14.49 21.06 1.32
C ALA A 255 14.11 21.61 -0.06
N ALA A 256 13.47 20.80 -0.89
CA ALA A 256 12.97 21.18 -2.19
C ALA A 256 11.49 20.85 -2.32
N LEU A 257 10.74 21.68 -3.04
CA LEU A 257 9.35 21.42 -3.40
C LEU A 257 9.30 20.99 -4.87
N ASP A 258 8.64 19.87 -5.15
CA ASP A 258 8.37 19.43 -6.52
C ASP A 258 7.30 20.34 -7.14
N LEU A 259 7.62 20.99 -8.25
CA LEU A 259 6.72 21.93 -8.92
C LEU A 259 5.54 21.23 -9.60
N ASP A 260 5.70 19.98 -10.01
CA ASP A 260 4.62 19.17 -10.60
C ASP A 260 3.71 18.55 -9.51
N GLY A 261 4.15 18.55 -8.27
CA GLY A 261 3.45 17.92 -7.17
C GLY A 261 3.44 16.40 -7.23
N TYR A 262 2.53 15.79 -6.46
CA TYR A 262 2.40 14.35 -6.38
C TYR A 262 1.81 13.73 -7.65
N ARG A 263 2.51 12.75 -8.22
CA ARG A 263 2.05 11.95 -9.35
C ARG A 263 2.22 10.47 -9.05
N THR A 264 1.17 9.70 -9.26
CA THR A 264 1.24 8.23 -9.10
C THR A 264 2.27 7.66 -10.07
N GLY A 265 3.18 6.82 -9.55
CA GLY A 265 4.21 6.16 -10.35
C GLY A 265 5.40 7.06 -10.76
N SER A 266 5.58 8.25 -10.16
CA SER A 266 6.70 9.15 -10.46
C SER A 266 8.08 8.49 -10.29
N LEU A 267 8.23 7.54 -9.34
CA LEU A 267 9.46 6.75 -9.18
C LEU A 267 9.80 5.93 -10.42
N ASN A 268 8.79 5.42 -11.13
CA ASN A 268 8.99 4.55 -12.31
C ASN A 268 9.32 5.33 -13.59
N ALA A 269 9.37 6.66 -13.55
CA ALA A 269 9.72 7.48 -14.72
C ALA A 269 11.12 7.16 -15.25
N VAL A 270 12.07 6.86 -14.36
CA VAL A 270 13.44 6.47 -14.74
C VAL A 270 13.48 5.13 -15.49
N LEU A 271 12.62 4.17 -15.15
CA LEU A 271 12.54 2.87 -15.85
C LEU A 271 12.01 3.03 -17.28
N LYS A 272 11.07 3.95 -17.49
CA LYS A 272 10.51 4.25 -18.82
C LYS A 272 11.54 4.94 -19.71
N LYS A 273 12.43 5.74 -19.14
CA LYS A 273 13.50 6.42 -19.90
C LYS A 273 14.53 5.41 -20.39
N SER A 274 15.03 4.51 -19.53
CA SER A 274 16.00 3.48 -19.92
C SER A 274 15.51 2.56 -21.02
N THR A 275 14.21 2.19 -21.01
CA THR A 275 13.59 1.35 -22.06
C THR A 275 13.42 2.09 -23.38
N ARG A 276 13.29 3.42 -23.38
CA ARG A 276 13.24 4.23 -24.59
C ARG A 276 14.63 4.40 -25.21
N ASP A 277 15.64 4.57 -24.39
CA ASP A 277 17.03 4.76 -24.86
C ASP A 277 17.58 3.46 -25.45
N MET A 278 17.24 2.28 -24.87
CA MET A 278 17.59 0.97 -25.46
C MET A 278 16.87 0.61 -26.76
N ARG A 279 15.78 1.30 -27.14
CA ARG A 279 15.08 1.08 -28.41
C ARG A 279 15.52 2.05 -29.51
N LYS A 280 16.40 3.00 -29.19
CA LYS A 280 16.94 4.00 -30.13
C LYS A 280 18.41 3.77 -30.50
N GLY A 281 19.09 2.83 -29.83
CA GLY A 281 20.41 2.30 -30.21
C GLY A 281 20.26 0.93 -30.85
#